data_33640caaae366f7629772ca1415a3627
#
_entry.id   33640caaae366f7629772ca1415a3627
#
_cell.length_a   1.000
_cell.length_b   1.000
_cell.length_c   1.000
_cell.angle_alpha   90.00
_cell.angle_beta   90.00
_cell.angle_gamma   90.00
#
_symmetry.space_group_name_H-M   'P 1'
#
loop_
_entity.id
_entity.type
_entity.pdbx_description
1 polymer ?
#
loop_
_entity_poly.entity_id
_entity_poly.type
_entity_poly.pdbx_seq_one_letter_code
_entity_poly.pdbx_strand_id
1 'polypeptide(L)'
;MVPDALKNYSLIKINITSLIGETVSEGNVENRIDLLVRELSDRLNTIIFIDETHLLVNKAGGMDFANMLKAGLDRGQIKMIGATTTEEYEQYILRDRAFLRRFQKIDVLEADKPTVVKILMGTLPKLE
;
A
#
# COMPACT_ATOMS: atom_id res chain seq x y z
N MET A 1 4.82 -9.06 -18.52
CA MET A 1 5.93 -10.03 -18.29
C MET A 1 6.58 -9.70 -16.94
N VAL A 2 6.70 -10.67 -16.06
CA VAL A 2 7.30 -10.50 -14.73
C VAL A 2 8.78 -10.89 -14.79
N PRO A 3 9.71 -10.07 -14.28
CA PRO A 3 11.12 -10.44 -14.18
C PRO A 3 11.33 -11.75 -13.41
N ASP A 4 12.32 -12.54 -13.79
CA ASP A 4 12.61 -13.83 -13.14
C ASP A 4 12.84 -13.70 -11.62
N ALA A 5 13.44 -12.61 -11.18
CA ALA A 5 13.65 -12.30 -9.77
C ALA A 5 12.35 -12.18 -8.94
N LEU A 6 11.23 -11.90 -9.59
CA LEU A 6 9.93 -11.69 -8.92
C LEU A 6 8.91 -12.80 -9.19
N LYS A 7 9.25 -13.80 -10.00
CA LYS A 7 8.30 -14.87 -10.37
C LYS A 7 7.73 -15.65 -9.18
N ASN A 8 8.51 -15.78 -8.12
CA ASN A 8 8.12 -16.54 -6.92
C ASN A 8 7.55 -15.64 -5.80
N TYR A 9 7.26 -14.36 -6.10
CA TYR A 9 6.67 -13.46 -5.14
C TYR A 9 5.16 -13.56 -5.12
N SER A 10 4.60 -13.51 -3.92
CA SER A 10 3.16 -13.34 -3.69
C SER A 10 2.83 -11.87 -3.49
N LEU A 11 1.74 -11.40 -4.08
CA LEU A 11 1.21 -10.06 -3.88
C LEU A 11 -0.03 -10.14 -3.01
N ILE A 12 0.00 -9.47 -1.86
CA ILE A 12 -1.11 -9.45 -0.89
C ILE A 12 -1.64 -8.02 -0.78
N LYS A 13 -2.93 -7.85 -1.07
CA LYS A 13 -3.61 -6.57 -0.86
C LYS A 13 -4.08 -6.46 0.58
N ILE A 14 -3.72 -5.36 1.24
CA ILE A 14 -4.16 -5.02 2.60
C ILE A 14 -5.11 -3.83 2.53
N ASN A 15 -6.26 -3.96 3.17
CA ASN A 15 -7.22 -2.87 3.32
C ASN A 15 -7.00 -2.19 4.68
N ILE A 16 -6.43 -0.99 4.65
CA ILE A 16 -6.14 -0.23 5.86
C ILE A 16 -7.41 0.23 6.58
N THR A 17 -8.45 0.59 5.84
CA THR A 17 -9.72 1.04 6.42
C THR A 17 -10.37 -0.06 7.25
N SER A 18 -10.39 -1.29 6.73
CA SER A 18 -10.91 -2.45 7.49
C SER A 18 -10.04 -2.76 8.71
N LEU A 19 -8.72 -2.68 8.56
CA LEU A 19 -7.78 -2.91 9.66
C LEU A 19 -7.98 -1.91 10.80
N ILE A 20 -8.14 -0.63 10.48
CA ILE A 20 -8.40 0.43 11.46
C ILE A 20 -9.79 0.27 12.09
N GLY A 21 -10.83 0.01 11.27
CA GLY A 21 -12.22 -0.09 11.73
C GLY A 21 -12.45 -1.24 12.71
N GLU A 22 -11.92 -2.41 12.42
CA GLU A 22 -12.04 -3.59 13.30
C GLU A 22 -11.26 -3.42 14.61
N THR A 23 -10.15 -2.70 14.55
CA THR A 23 -9.27 -2.54 15.71
C THR A 23 -9.77 -1.51 16.71
N VAL A 24 -10.42 -0.43 16.26
CA VAL A 24 -11.01 0.59 17.15
C VAL A 24 -12.11 -0.02 18.04
N SER A 25 -12.84 -1.00 17.54
CA SER A 25 -13.91 -1.65 18.31
C SER A 25 -13.40 -2.61 19.40
N GLU A 26 -12.17 -3.09 19.31
CA GLU A 26 -11.60 -4.11 20.21
C GLU A 26 -10.52 -3.60 21.18
N GLY A 27 -10.12 -2.34 21.09
CA GLY A 27 -9.13 -1.72 21.99
C GLY A 27 -7.68 -2.23 21.89
N ASN A 28 -7.38 -3.10 20.91
CA ASN A 28 -6.09 -3.79 20.76
C ASN A 28 -5.39 -3.52 19.41
N VAL A 29 -5.48 -2.30 18.93
CA VAL A 29 -4.99 -1.91 17.60
C VAL A 29 -3.49 -2.11 17.45
N GLU A 30 -2.71 -1.67 18.43
CA GLU A 30 -1.25 -1.76 18.39
C GLU A 30 -0.77 -3.21 18.27
N ASN A 31 -1.38 -4.11 19.00
CA ASN A 31 -0.99 -5.53 19.00
C ASN A 31 -1.25 -6.21 17.65
N ARG A 32 -2.34 -5.86 16.94
CA ARG A 32 -2.65 -6.46 15.63
C ARG A 32 -1.71 -6.00 14.54
N ILE A 33 -1.34 -4.74 14.56
CA ILE A 33 -0.38 -4.20 13.57
C ILE A 33 1.01 -4.75 13.83
N ASP A 34 1.41 -4.85 15.08
CA ASP A 34 2.69 -5.46 15.45
C ASP A 34 2.75 -6.93 15.02
N LEU A 35 1.68 -7.68 15.20
CA LEU A 35 1.55 -9.06 14.72
C LEU A 35 1.61 -9.13 13.19
N LEU A 36 0.91 -8.23 12.51
CA LEU A 36 0.94 -8.15 11.05
C LEU A 36 2.35 -7.85 10.53
N VAL A 37 3.03 -6.88 11.13
CA VAL A 37 4.42 -6.53 10.76
C VAL A 37 5.37 -7.71 10.98
N ARG A 38 5.24 -8.42 12.08
CA ARG A 38 6.03 -9.63 12.36
C ARG A 38 5.75 -10.72 11.34
N GLU A 39 4.49 -11.00 11.08
CA GLU A 39 4.09 -12.03 10.11
C GLU A 39 4.58 -11.72 8.69
N LEU A 40 4.50 -10.46 8.29
CA LEU A 40 5.03 -10.00 7.00
C LEU A 40 6.56 -10.05 6.95
N SER A 41 7.24 -9.76 8.05
CA SER A 41 8.70 -9.84 8.16
C SER A 41 9.24 -11.26 8.04
N ASP A 42 8.47 -12.24 8.52
CA ASP A 42 8.83 -13.66 8.45
C ASP A 42 8.52 -14.28 7.08
N ARG A 43 7.68 -13.64 6.26
CA ARG A 43 7.33 -14.11 4.94
C ARG A 43 8.35 -13.67 3.89
N LEU A 44 9.11 -14.62 3.41
CA LEU A 44 9.98 -14.41 2.25
C LEU A 44 9.13 -14.31 0.97
N ASN A 45 9.61 -13.51 0.01
CA ASN A 45 9.00 -13.40 -1.31
C ASN A 45 7.53 -12.91 -1.29
N THR A 46 7.23 -11.98 -0.39
CA THR A 46 5.91 -11.35 -0.29
C THR A 46 6.02 -9.85 -0.53
N ILE A 47 5.14 -9.33 -1.36
CA ILE A 47 4.95 -7.89 -1.58
C ILE A 47 3.56 -7.54 -1.10
N ILE A 48 3.44 -6.54 -0.25
CA ILE A 48 2.15 -6.01 0.17
C ILE A 48 1.73 -4.85 -0.72
N PHE A 49 0.46 -4.81 -1.08
CA PHE A 49 -0.15 -3.69 -1.78
C PHE A 49 -1.14 -3.01 -0.85
N ILE A 50 -0.93 -1.71 -0.64
CA ILE A 50 -1.80 -0.87 0.19
C ILE A 50 -2.38 0.23 -0.68
N ASP A 51 -3.68 0.19 -0.85
CA ASP A 51 -4.43 1.28 -1.47
C ASP A 51 -4.66 2.40 -0.45
N GLU A 52 -4.82 3.62 -0.93
CA GLU A 52 -5.00 4.79 -0.08
C GLU A 52 -3.90 4.94 1.00
N THR A 53 -2.65 4.80 0.57
CA THR A 53 -1.46 4.79 1.46
C THR A 53 -1.34 6.05 2.32
N HIS A 54 -1.94 7.18 1.90
CA HIS A 54 -1.98 8.41 2.69
C HIS A 54 -2.64 8.21 4.07
N LEU A 55 -3.51 7.21 4.22
CA LEU A 55 -4.11 6.87 5.52
C LEU A 55 -3.08 6.39 6.55
N LEU A 56 -1.95 5.86 6.12
CA LEU A 56 -0.85 5.45 7.01
C LEU A 56 -0.16 6.64 7.67
N VAL A 57 -0.05 7.75 6.96
CA VAL A 57 0.63 8.98 7.41
C VAL A 57 -0.33 9.99 8.02
N ASN A 58 -1.60 9.88 7.69
CA ASN A 58 -2.64 10.68 8.31
C ASN A 58 -2.93 10.12 9.71
N LYS A 59 -2.47 10.80 10.74
CA LYS A 59 -2.64 10.40 12.15
C LYS A 59 -4.09 10.47 12.65
N ALA A 60 -5.05 10.18 11.79
CA ALA A 60 -6.45 10.05 12.16
C ALA A 60 -6.59 8.93 13.21
N GLY A 61 -7.05 9.28 14.39
CA GLY A 61 -7.20 8.33 15.50
C GLY A 61 -5.99 8.18 16.42
N GLY A 62 -4.95 9.02 16.27
CA GLY A 62 -3.80 9.06 17.19
C GLY A 62 -2.76 7.96 16.96
N MET A 63 -2.90 7.16 15.91
CA MET A 63 -1.97 6.08 15.62
C MET A 63 -1.01 6.42 14.51
N ASP A 64 0.22 6.07 14.70
CA ASP A 64 1.29 6.25 13.73
C ASP A 64 1.64 4.91 13.07
N PHE A 65 0.76 4.43 12.19
CA PHE A 65 0.99 3.20 11.41
C PHE A 65 2.25 3.29 10.56
N ALA A 66 2.57 4.48 10.08
CA ALA A 66 3.79 4.71 9.31
C ALA A 66 5.03 4.37 10.13
N ASN A 67 5.10 4.75 11.40
CA ASN A 67 6.24 4.43 12.25
C ASN A 67 6.36 2.92 12.53
N MET A 68 5.26 2.23 12.72
CA MET A 68 5.26 0.78 12.92
C MET A 68 5.80 0.03 11.70
N LEU A 69 5.44 0.46 10.49
CA LEU A 69 5.94 -0.13 9.25
C LEU A 69 7.38 0.28 8.91
N LYS A 70 7.82 1.46 9.34
CA LYS A 70 9.17 1.98 9.04
C LYS A 70 10.27 1.00 9.41
N ALA A 71 10.19 0.37 10.54
CA ALA A 71 11.21 -0.59 11.01
C ALA A 71 11.33 -1.80 10.07
N GLY A 72 10.21 -2.35 9.62
CA GLY A 72 10.19 -3.46 8.68
C GLY A 72 10.67 -3.06 7.27
N LEU A 73 10.30 -1.85 6.83
CA LEU A 73 10.76 -1.29 5.56
C LEU A 73 12.27 -1.01 5.56
N ASP A 74 12.79 -0.44 6.64
CA ASP A 74 14.23 -0.12 6.77
C ASP A 74 15.11 -1.36 6.75
N ARG A 75 14.64 -2.45 7.34
CA ARG A 75 15.38 -3.72 7.35
C ARG A 75 15.26 -4.50 6.04
N GLY A 76 14.48 -3.99 5.07
CA GLY A 76 14.18 -4.70 3.83
C GLY A 76 13.35 -5.98 4.01
N GLN A 77 12.80 -6.18 5.21
CA GLN A 77 11.96 -7.33 5.53
C GLN A 77 10.57 -7.23 4.89
N ILE A 78 10.07 -6.00 4.76
CA ILE A 78 8.78 -5.71 4.14
C ILE A 78 9.02 -5.02 2.79
N LYS A 79 8.41 -5.56 1.74
CA LYS A 79 8.32 -4.93 0.43
C LYS A 79 6.90 -4.45 0.21
N MET A 80 6.74 -3.18 -0.11
CA MET A 80 5.44 -2.55 -0.19
C MET A 80 5.26 -1.74 -1.47
N ILE A 81 4.08 -1.86 -2.05
CA ILE A 81 3.57 -0.97 -3.09
C ILE A 81 2.42 -0.18 -2.49
N GLY A 82 2.54 1.14 -2.46
CA GLY A 82 1.48 2.03 -2.02
C GLY A 82 0.85 2.77 -3.20
N ALA A 83 -0.46 2.92 -3.17
CA ALA A 83 -1.20 3.72 -4.14
C ALA A 83 -1.93 4.87 -3.44
N THR A 84 -1.96 6.03 -4.07
CA THR A 84 -2.67 7.22 -3.60
C THR A 84 -2.93 8.16 -4.77
N THR A 85 -3.76 9.16 -4.57
CA THR A 85 -3.94 10.23 -5.55
C THR A 85 -2.79 11.24 -5.50
N THR A 86 -2.62 12.02 -6.56
CA THR A 86 -1.61 13.09 -6.61
C THR A 86 -1.85 14.13 -5.51
N GLU A 87 -3.11 14.50 -5.29
CA GLU A 87 -3.50 15.48 -4.26
C GLU A 87 -3.16 15.00 -2.85
N GLU A 88 -3.51 13.76 -2.54
CA GLU A 88 -3.21 13.15 -1.23
C GLU A 88 -1.72 12.92 -1.02
N TYR A 89 -1.00 12.57 -2.08
CA TYR A 89 0.45 12.47 -2.05
C TYR A 89 1.09 13.81 -1.65
N GLU A 90 0.68 14.90 -2.28
CA GLU A 90 1.19 16.23 -1.99
C GLU A 90 0.79 16.73 -0.59
N GLN A 91 -0.44 16.43 -0.18
CA GLN A 91 -0.99 16.89 1.09
C GLN A 91 -0.42 16.15 2.31
N TYR A 92 -0.23 14.84 2.20
CA TYR A 92 0.12 13.98 3.34
C TYR A 92 1.51 13.36 3.22
N ILE A 93 1.83 12.72 2.10
CA ILE A 93 3.05 11.91 1.97
C ILE A 93 4.30 12.76 1.83
N LEU A 94 4.26 13.84 1.05
CA LEU A 94 5.39 14.76 0.90
C LEU A 94 5.83 15.41 2.23
N ARG A 95 4.96 15.51 3.19
CA ARG A 95 5.25 16.11 4.50
C ARG A 95 5.97 15.15 5.44
N ASP A 96 5.81 13.85 5.26
CA ASP A 96 6.53 12.84 6.02
C ASP A 96 7.77 12.38 5.26
N ARG A 97 8.86 13.13 5.43
CA ARG A 97 10.15 12.85 4.77
C ARG A 97 10.72 11.49 5.16
N ALA A 98 10.49 11.05 6.38
CA ALA A 98 10.96 9.75 6.85
C ALA A 98 10.24 8.60 6.17
N PHE A 99 8.96 8.74 5.85
CA PHE A 99 8.21 7.78 5.06
C PHE A 99 8.59 7.86 3.58
N LEU A 100 8.61 9.06 3.02
CA LEU A 100 8.86 9.33 1.61
C LEU A 100 10.19 8.74 1.10
N ARG A 101 11.28 8.89 1.85
CA ARG A 101 12.60 8.42 1.41
C ARG A 101 12.75 6.90 1.31
N ARG A 102 11.78 6.14 1.82
CA ARG A 102 11.75 4.68 1.73
C ARG A 102 11.06 4.17 0.47
N PHE A 103 10.46 5.07 -0.29
CA PHE A 103 9.70 4.76 -1.49
C PHE A 103 10.25 5.49 -2.71
N GLN A 104 10.07 4.86 -3.85
CA GLN A 104 10.24 5.50 -5.14
C GLN A 104 8.87 5.85 -5.70
N LYS A 105 8.68 7.11 -6.08
CA LYS A 105 7.45 7.57 -6.72
C LYS A 105 7.38 7.07 -8.16
N ILE A 106 6.21 6.55 -8.53
CA ILE A 106 5.87 6.18 -9.90
C ILE A 106 4.56 6.88 -10.25
N ASP A 107 4.60 7.74 -11.26
CA ASP A 107 3.41 8.42 -11.75
C ASP A 107 2.65 7.53 -12.73
N VAL A 108 1.34 7.35 -12.46
CA VAL A 108 0.43 6.67 -13.37
C VAL A 108 -0.47 7.73 -13.99
N LEU A 109 -0.20 8.04 -15.24
CA LEU A 109 -0.96 9.04 -15.98
C LEU A 109 -2.26 8.47 -16.53
N GLU A 110 -3.21 9.37 -16.80
CA GLU A 110 -4.43 8.99 -17.50
C GLU A 110 -4.09 8.41 -18.88
N ALA A 111 -4.84 7.38 -19.28
CA ALA A 111 -4.70 6.79 -20.60
C ALA A 111 -5.17 7.78 -21.69
N ASP A 112 -4.48 7.82 -22.81
CA ASP A 112 -4.92 8.57 -23.97
C ASP A 112 -6.22 7.97 -24.56
N LYS A 113 -6.92 8.75 -25.41
CA LYS A 113 -8.20 8.33 -25.99
C LYS A 113 -8.14 6.96 -26.69
N PRO A 114 -7.14 6.64 -27.54
CA PRO A 114 -7.04 5.33 -28.16
C PRO A 114 -6.89 4.19 -27.16
N THR A 115 -6.13 4.41 -26.10
CA THR A 115 -5.92 3.42 -25.03
C THR A 115 -7.20 3.22 -24.20
N VAL A 116 -7.94 4.29 -23.87
CA VAL A 116 -9.25 4.22 -23.20
C VAL A 116 -10.23 3.38 -24.00
N VAL A 117 -10.30 3.59 -25.32
CA VAL A 117 -11.17 2.79 -26.19
C VAL A 117 -10.82 1.30 -26.12
N LYS A 118 -9.54 0.95 -26.16
CA LYS A 118 -9.09 -0.44 -26.01
C LYS A 118 -9.48 -1.06 -24.67
N ILE A 119 -9.35 -0.30 -23.58
CA ILE A 119 -9.76 -0.73 -22.24
C ILE A 119 -11.26 -0.99 -22.20
N LEU A 120 -12.07 -0.09 -22.72
CA LEU A 120 -13.52 -0.24 -22.78
C LEU A 120 -13.93 -1.47 -23.61
N MET A 121 -13.33 -1.66 -24.78
CA MET A 121 -13.59 -2.83 -25.62
C MET A 121 -13.19 -4.15 -24.93
N GLY A 122 -12.11 -4.15 -24.16
CA GLY A 122 -11.69 -5.32 -23.38
C GLY A 122 -12.57 -5.61 -22.16
N THR A 123 -13.36 -4.62 -21.70
CA THR A 123 -14.25 -4.75 -20.54
C THR A 123 -15.67 -5.14 -20.95
N LEU A 124 -16.10 -4.80 -22.15
CA LEU A 124 -17.44 -5.09 -22.67
C LEU A 124 -17.89 -6.57 -22.49
N PRO A 125 -17.06 -7.57 -22.82
CA PRO A 125 -17.46 -8.96 -22.65
C PRO A 125 -17.71 -9.37 -21.20
N LYS A 126 -17.20 -8.63 -20.24
CA LYS A 126 -17.40 -8.88 -18.79
C LYS A 126 -18.67 -8.25 -18.24
N LEU A 127 -19.24 -7.30 -18.98
CA LEU A 127 -20.46 -6.57 -18.61
C LEU A 127 -21.72 -7.19 -19.26
N GLU A 128 -21.54 -7.97 -20.29
CA GLU A 128 -22.59 -8.77 -20.92
C GLU A 128 -22.76 -10.11 -20.20
#